data_aaada432aebcc12dd702c0fb93bed88a
#
_entry.id   aaada432aebcc12dd702c0fb93bed88a
#
_cell.length_a   1.000
_cell.length_b   1.000
_cell.length_c   1.000
_cell.angle_alpha   90.00
_cell.angle_beta   90.00
_cell.angle_gamma   90.00
#
_symmetry.space_group_name_H-M   'P 1'
#
loop_
_entity.id
_entity.type
_entity.pdbx_description
1 polymer ?
#
loop_
_entity_poly.entity_id
_entity_poly.type
_entity_poly.pdbx_seq_one_letter_code
_entity_poly.pdbx_strand_id
1 'polypeptide(L)'
;MVTLTAPAEVSPKVTARTTPTVLMCRPEFFTVSYRINPWMHPEKPTDTSLAVQQWSALYDTYLRLGFTVQLIDPLPGLPDMVYAANGGFVLEGIAYGAKFHHAERAPEGPAYMDWFHDHGFEVHEPTEVNEGEGDFLLVGDVILAASGFRSDTPSHHEISRVYGREVVSLQLINPSFYHLDTALAVIDSETISYLPSAFDEASLQVLRTRYPDAIIATEEDAAILGLNSFSDGHNVVIAEKAVTFATDL
;
A
#
# COMPACT_ATOMS: atom_id res chain seq x y z
N MET A 1 -19.52 -19.63 57.26
CA MET A 1 -18.14 -19.42 56.77
C MET A 1 -18.24 -19.44 55.26
N VAL A 2 -18.20 -18.26 54.61
CA VAL A 2 -18.31 -18.12 53.15
C VAL A 2 -16.90 -17.92 52.60
N THR A 3 -16.42 -18.86 51.79
CA THR A 3 -15.10 -18.80 51.13
C THR A 3 -15.22 -17.96 49.88
N LEU A 4 -14.64 -16.77 49.90
CA LEU A 4 -14.49 -15.92 48.75
C LEU A 4 -13.26 -16.40 47.92
N THR A 5 -13.51 -16.95 46.74
CA THR A 5 -12.46 -17.22 45.75
C THR A 5 -12.12 -15.91 45.03
N ALA A 6 -10.83 -15.54 45.08
CA ALA A 6 -10.30 -14.42 44.36
C ALA A 6 -10.46 -14.60 42.82
N PRO A 7 -10.72 -13.54 42.06
CA PRO A 7 -10.78 -13.67 40.59
C PRO A 7 -9.40 -14.00 40.04
N ALA A 8 -9.36 -14.94 39.09
CA ALA A 8 -8.14 -15.31 38.39
C ALA A 8 -7.60 -14.08 37.63
N GLU A 9 -6.36 -13.73 37.89
CA GLU A 9 -5.62 -12.76 37.10
C GLU A 9 -5.53 -13.28 35.64
N VAL A 10 -6.20 -12.59 34.74
CA VAL A 10 -6.01 -12.81 33.30
C VAL A 10 -4.69 -12.12 32.94
N SER A 11 -3.62 -12.90 32.90
CA SER A 11 -2.37 -12.44 32.29
C SER A 11 -2.64 -12.04 30.85
N PRO A 12 -2.24 -10.83 30.40
CA PRO A 12 -2.34 -10.48 29.00
C PRO A 12 -1.53 -11.51 28.20
N LYS A 13 -2.19 -12.19 27.25
CA LYS A 13 -1.47 -12.97 26.23
C LYS A 13 -0.60 -11.98 25.48
N VAL A 14 0.69 -12.00 25.74
CA VAL A 14 1.69 -11.39 24.86
C VAL A 14 1.63 -12.22 23.57
N THR A 15 0.85 -11.78 22.62
CA THR A 15 0.92 -12.29 21.26
C THR A 15 2.32 -11.93 20.77
N ALA A 16 3.12 -12.97 20.45
CA ALA A 16 4.42 -12.76 19.83
C ALA A 16 4.19 -11.90 18.58
N ARG A 17 4.82 -10.72 18.52
CA ARG A 17 4.74 -9.84 17.34
C ARG A 17 5.28 -10.62 16.15
N THR A 18 4.44 -10.89 15.19
CA THR A 18 4.92 -11.41 13.91
C THR A 18 5.68 -10.29 13.24
N THR A 19 6.95 -10.53 12.95
CA THR A 19 7.78 -9.57 12.20
C THR A 19 7.16 -9.36 10.83
N PRO A 20 6.81 -8.11 10.44
CA PRO A 20 6.27 -7.86 9.10
C PRO A 20 7.26 -8.29 8.02
N THR A 21 6.72 -8.83 6.93
CA THR A 21 7.50 -9.14 5.73
C THR A 21 7.09 -8.17 4.63
N VAL A 22 8.06 -7.54 3.99
CA VAL A 22 7.85 -6.64 2.85
C VAL A 22 8.53 -7.18 1.61
N LEU A 23 7.87 -7.07 0.46
CA LEU A 23 8.44 -7.38 -0.84
C LEU A 23 8.99 -6.09 -1.48
N MET A 24 10.22 -6.14 -1.95
CA MET A 24 10.85 -5.04 -2.68
C MET A 24 11.43 -5.52 -4.00
N CYS A 25 11.52 -4.63 -4.99
CA CYS A 25 12.21 -4.86 -6.24
C CYS A 25 13.35 -3.86 -6.38
N ARG A 26 14.55 -4.32 -6.82
CA ARG A 26 15.72 -3.45 -7.00
C ARG A 26 15.52 -2.50 -8.19
N PRO A 27 16.01 -1.25 -8.11
CA PRO A 27 15.84 -0.26 -9.17
C PRO A 27 16.87 -0.39 -10.32
N GLU A 28 17.31 -1.60 -10.66
CA GLU A 28 18.36 -1.84 -11.68
C GLU A 28 17.97 -1.34 -13.06
N PHE A 29 16.67 -1.45 -13.41
CA PHE A 29 16.13 -0.99 -14.69
C PHE A 29 15.26 0.26 -14.56
N PHE A 30 15.22 0.88 -13.36
CA PHE A 30 14.39 2.05 -13.12
C PHE A 30 14.79 3.22 -14.01
N THR A 31 13.84 3.71 -14.77
CA THR A 31 13.96 4.91 -15.60
C THR A 31 12.56 5.45 -15.90
N VAL A 32 12.46 6.77 -16.13
CA VAL A 32 11.20 7.40 -16.56
C VAL A 32 11.23 7.52 -18.07
N SER A 33 10.76 6.48 -18.79
CA SER A 33 10.80 6.41 -20.25
C SER A 33 9.44 6.65 -20.92
N TYR A 34 8.36 6.69 -20.16
CA TYR A 34 6.98 6.97 -20.60
C TYR A 34 6.24 7.81 -19.56
N ARG A 35 5.01 8.20 -19.87
CA ARG A 35 4.18 9.01 -18.98
C ARG A 35 2.80 8.38 -18.81
N ILE A 36 2.52 7.86 -17.61
CA ILE A 36 1.23 7.30 -17.21
C ILE A 36 0.63 7.97 -15.97
N ASN A 37 1.29 9.01 -15.46
CA ASN A 37 0.79 9.88 -14.39
C ASN A 37 1.45 11.27 -14.48
N PRO A 38 0.94 12.29 -13.76
CA PRO A 38 1.47 13.66 -13.80
C PRO A 38 2.90 13.83 -13.27
N TRP A 39 3.39 12.89 -12.44
CA TRP A 39 4.74 12.97 -11.85
C TRP A 39 5.85 12.50 -12.79
N MET A 40 5.50 11.77 -13.86
CA MET A 40 6.47 11.23 -14.80
C MET A 40 6.85 12.26 -15.85
N HIS A 41 8.15 12.49 -15.98
CA HIS A 41 8.76 13.48 -16.88
C HIS A 41 9.83 12.81 -17.76
N PRO A 42 9.46 12.07 -18.81
CA PRO A 42 10.44 11.37 -19.68
C PRO A 42 11.46 12.30 -20.35
N GLU A 43 11.13 13.59 -20.47
CA GLU A 43 12.03 14.62 -20.98
C GLU A 43 13.17 14.99 -20.00
N LYS A 44 13.11 14.54 -18.75
CA LYS A 44 14.14 14.76 -17.73
C LYS A 44 14.94 13.48 -17.52
N PRO A 45 16.28 13.53 -17.58
CA PRO A 45 17.10 12.34 -17.29
C PRO A 45 16.82 11.81 -15.88
N THR A 46 16.65 10.49 -15.77
CA THR A 46 16.54 9.81 -14.47
C THR A 46 17.93 9.71 -13.84
N ASP A 47 18.06 10.17 -12.60
CA ASP A 47 19.28 9.92 -11.80
C ASP A 47 19.19 8.53 -11.17
N THR A 48 19.66 7.52 -11.89
CA THR A 48 19.64 6.12 -11.46
C THR A 48 20.50 5.91 -10.20
N SER A 49 21.59 6.68 -10.06
CA SER A 49 22.45 6.59 -8.88
C SER A 49 21.72 7.03 -7.61
N LEU A 50 21.00 8.15 -7.70
CA LEU A 50 20.15 8.64 -6.61
C LEU A 50 19.02 7.64 -6.30
N ALA A 51 18.37 7.06 -7.32
CA ALA A 51 17.33 6.06 -7.12
C ALA A 51 17.85 4.83 -6.36
N VAL A 52 19.03 4.33 -6.71
CA VAL A 52 19.68 3.22 -6.00
C VAL A 52 20.00 3.60 -4.55
N GLN A 53 20.50 4.81 -4.29
CA GLN A 53 20.80 5.28 -2.94
C GLN A 53 19.53 5.37 -2.08
N GLN A 54 18.45 5.95 -2.60
CA GLN A 54 17.18 6.07 -1.90
C GLN A 54 16.55 4.72 -1.62
N TRP A 55 16.56 3.82 -2.61
CA TRP A 55 16.09 2.45 -2.44
C TRP A 55 16.88 1.71 -1.34
N SER A 56 18.22 1.84 -1.35
CA SER A 56 19.07 1.20 -0.34
C SER A 56 18.81 1.75 1.07
N ALA A 57 18.58 3.06 1.17
CA ALA A 57 18.24 3.68 2.46
C ALA A 57 16.90 3.16 3.02
N LEU A 58 15.91 2.95 2.16
CA LEU A 58 14.62 2.36 2.54
C LEU A 58 14.78 0.89 2.96
N TYR A 59 15.50 0.10 2.16
CA TYR A 59 15.82 -1.30 2.46
C TYR A 59 16.50 -1.44 3.83
N ASP A 60 17.55 -0.65 4.09
CA ASP A 60 18.28 -0.65 5.36
C ASP A 60 17.38 -0.18 6.53
N THR A 61 16.44 0.71 6.26
CA THR A 61 15.46 1.17 7.26
C THR A 61 14.55 0.04 7.67
N TYR A 62 13.99 -0.72 6.75
CA TYR A 62 13.16 -1.89 7.07
C TYR A 62 13.95 -2.92 7.88
N LEU A 63 15.19 -3.22 7.50
CA LEU A 63 16.04 -4.15 8.27
C LEU A 63 16.31 -3.64 9.69
N ARG A 64 16.60 -2.34 9.89
CA ARG A 64 16.81 -1.75 11.23
C ARG A 64 15.55 -1.81 12.09
N LEU A 65 14.37 -1.71 11.51
CA LEU A 65 13.10 -1.84 12.20
C LEU A 65 12.73 -3.31 12.48
N GLY A 66 13.56 -4.25 12.00
CA GLY A 66 13.39 -5.68 12.25
C GLY A 66 12.47 -6.38 11.23
N PHE A 67 12.16 -5.76 10.10
CA PHE A 67 11.33 -6.39 9.07
C PHE A 67 12.11 -7.47 8.32
N THR A 68 11.40 -8.48 7.85
CA THR A 68 11.92 -9.40 6.84
C THR A 68 11.71 -8.78 5.47
N VAL A 69 12.79 -8.56 4.72
CA VAL A 69 12.68 -8.05 3.35
C VAL A 69 12.93 -9.20 2.37
N GLN A 70 11.95 -9.46 1.53
CA GLN A 70 12.07 -10.36 0.39
C GLN A 70 12.26 -9.55 -0.89
N LEU A 71 12.92 -10.13 -1.88
CA LEU A 71 13.22 -9.44 -3.12
C LEU A 71 12.66 -10.23 -4.31
N ILE A 72 12.01 -9.50 -5.22
CA ILE A 72 11.76 -9.97 -6.58
C ILE A 72 12.83 -9.42 -7.51
N ASP A 73 13.29 -10.24 -8.43
CA ASP A 73 14.27 -9.80 -9.42
C ASP A 73 13.64 -8.83 -10.43
N PRO A 74 14.29 -7.68 -10.69
CA PRO A 74 13.80 -6.75 -11.69
C PRO A 74 13.92 -7.33 -13.09
N LEU A 75 12.96 -7.06 -13.96
CA LEU A 75 12.99 -7.53 -15.35
C LEU A 75 13.37 -6.40 -16.32
N PRO A 76 14.24 -6.67 -17.31
CA PRO A 76 14.57 -5.70 -18.34
C PRO A 76 13.31 -5.23 -19.09
N GLY A 77 13.19 -3.91 -19.28
CA GLY A 77 12.04 -3.31 -19.97
C GLY A 77 10.83 -3.04 -19.08
N LEU A 78 10.87 -3.39 -17.79
CA LEU A 78 9.83 -3.12 -16.81
C LEU A 78 10.36 -2.18 -15.69
N PRO A 79 10.58 -0.90 -16.00
CA PRO A 79 11.22 0.03 -15.07
C PRO A 79 10.42 0.28 -13.80
N ASP A 80 9.09 0.11 -13.84
CA ASP A 80 8.21 0.41 -12.72
C ASP A 80 8.03 -0.77 -11.74
N MET A 81 8.68 -1.94 -11.96
CA MET A 81 8.70 -3.03 -10.98
C MET A 81 9.24 -2.60 -9.60
N VAL A 82 10.01 -1.52 -9.52
CA VAL A 82 10.47 -0.95 -8.25
C VAL A 82 9.31 -0.57 -7.32
N TYR A 83 8.12 -0.29 -7.86
CA TYR A 83 6.88 0.01 -7.12
C TYR A 83 6.14 -1.29 -6.78
N ALA A 84 6.75 -2.12 -5.94
CA ALA A 84 6.32 -3.49 -5.68
C ALA A 84 4.91 -3.61 -5.06
N ALA A 85 4.42 -2.59 -4.37
CA ALA A 85 3.06 -2.53 -3.83
C ALA A 85 1.98 -2.74 -4.91
N ASN A 86 2.26 -2.31 -6.15
CA ASN A 86 1.31 -2.48 -7.25
C ASN A 86 1.25 -3.92 -7.81
N GLY A 87 2.17 -4.81 -7.40
CA GLY A 87 2.25 -6.18 -7.92
C GLY A 87 1.15 -7.13 -7.43
N GLY A 88 0.44 -6.79 -6.37
CA GLY A 88 -0.66 -7.57 -5.82
C GLY A 88 -1.08 -7.08 -4.44
N PHE A 89 -2.11 -7.70 -3.89
CA PHE A 89 -2.53 -7.52 -2.50
C PHE A 89 -2.41 -8.87 -1.78
N VAL A 90 -1.70 -8.87 -0.64
CA VAL A 90 -1.38 -10.11 0.08
C VAL A 90 -1.95 -10.08 1.49
N LEU A 91 -2.75 -11.07 1.82
CA LEU A 91 -3.33 -11.22 3.16
C LEU A 91 -3.48 -12.70 3.52
N GLU A 92 -3.01 -13.09 4.73
CA GLU A 92 -3.21 -14.43 5.30
C GLU A 92 -2.73 -15.58 4.38
N GLY A 93 -1.64 -15.38 3.64
CA GLY A 93 -1.06 -16.39 2.75
C GLY A 93 -1.72 -16.48 1.37
N ILE A 94 -2.70 -15.65 1.11
CA ILE A 94 -3.35 -15.50 -0.20
C ILE A 94 -2.78 -14.27 -0.89
N ALA A 95 -2.46 -14.36 -2.17
CA ALA A 95 -2.05 -13.26 -3.01
C ALA A 95 -3.08 -13.04 -4.14
N TYR A 96 -3.75 -11.90 -4.13
CA TYR A 96 -4.57 -11.42 -5.24
C TYR A 96 -3.67 -10.62 -6.19
N GLY A 97 -3.41 -11.18 -7.37
CA GLY A 97 -2.47 -10.62 -8.34
C GLY A 97 -2.94 -9.29 -8.93
N ALA A 98 -2.02 -8.56 -9.56
CA ALA A 98 -2.34 -7.33 -10.27
C ALA A 98 -2.65 -7.58 -11.75
N LYS A 99 -3.63 -6.84 -12.27
CA LYS A 99 -3.95 -6.71 -13.70
C LYS A 99 -3.89 -5.23 -14.05
N PHE A 100 -2.71 -4.81 -14.48
CA PHE A 100 -2.41 -3.40 -14.68
C PHE A 100 -3.29 -2.73 -15.74
N HIS A 101 -3.66 -1.47 -15.47
CA HIS A 101 -4.42 -0.64 -16.39
C HIS A 101 -3.60 -0.25 -17.63
N HIS A 102 -2.34 0.12 -17.43
CA HIS A 102 -1.46 0.58 -18.49
C HIS A 102 -0.67 -0.58 -19.12
N ALA A 103 -0.61 -0.59 -20.47
CA ALA A 103 0.08 -1.63 -21.22
C ALA A 103 1.58 -1.69 -20.92
N GLU A 104 2.20 -0.55 -20.55
CA GLU A 104 3.61 -0.46 -20.18
C GLU A 104 3.94 -1.27 -18.93
N ARG A 105 2.97 -1.42 -18.00
CA ARG A 105 3.13 -2.20 -16.79
C ARG A 105 2.47 -3.58 -16.84
N ALA A 106 1.64 -3.87 -17.85
CA ALA A 106 0.90 -5.11 -17.92
C ALA A 106 1.75 -6.38 -17.75
N PRO A 107 3.00 -6.47 -18.28
CA PRO A 107 3.85 -7.65 -18.08
C PRO A 107 4.36 -7.83 -16.64
N GLU A 108 4.25 -6.83 -15.76
CA GLU A 108 4.64 -6.95 -14.36
C GLU A 108 3.71 -7.90 -13.59
N GLY A 109 2.41 -7.92 -13.90
CA GLY A 109 1.42 -8.74 -13.21
C GLY A 109 1.77 -10.23 -13.17
N PRO A 110 1.99 -10.88 -14.33
CA PRO A 110 2.45 -12.27 -14.36
C PRO A 110 3.74 -12.52 -13.57
N ALA A 111 4.73 -11.61 -13.66
CA ALA A 111 6.00 -11.76 -12.94
C ALA A 111 5.81 -11.75 -11.41
N TYR A 112 4.93 -10.89 -10.88
CA TYR A 112 4.59 -10.89 -9.46
C TYR A 112 3.81 -12.13 -9.06
N MET A 113 2.84 -12.59 -9.86
CA MET A 113 2.08 -13.81 -9.58
C MET A 113 2.96 -15.05 -9.57
N ASP A 114 3.89 -15.18 -10.51
CA ASP A 114 4.88 -16.26 -10.53
C ASP A 114 5.74 -16.24 -9.27
N TRP A 115 6.19 -15.04 -8.84
CA TRP A 115 6.96 -14.89 -7.61
C TRP A 115 6.15 -15.31 -6.38
N PHE A 116 4.89 -14.90 -6.24
CA PHE A 116 4.03 -15.29 -5.13
C PHE A 116 3.83 -16.81 -5.10
N HIS A 117 3.56 -17.42 -6.25
CA HIS A 117 3.40 -18.87 -6.37
C HIS A 117 4.67 -19.61 -5.91
N ASP A 118 5.83 -19.19 -6.38
CA ASP A 118 7.12 -19.83 -6.06
C ASP A 118 7.51 -19.66 -4.58
N HIS A 119 6.93 -18.67 -3.88
CA HIS A 119 7.12 -18.42 -2.46
C HIS A 119 6.01 -18.99 -1.58
N GLY A 120 5.12 -19.82 -2.15
CA GLY A 120 4.14 -20.61 -1.42
C GLY A 120 2.84 -19.90 -1.05
N PHE A 121 2.54 -18.77 -1.69
CA PHE A 121 1.23 -18.14 -1.56
C PHE A 121 0.18 -18.86 -2.40
N GLU A 122 -1.08 -18.86 -1.93
CA GLU A 122 -2.22 -19.18 -2.77
C GLU A 122 -2.48 -17.98 -3.69
N VAL A 123 -2.28 -18.16 -5.01
CA VAL A 123 -2.40 -17.05 -5.97
C VAL A 123 -3.77 -17.05 -6.63
N HIS A 124 -4.47 -15.92 -6.53
CA HIS A 124 -5.68 -15.64 -7.29
C HIS A 124 -5.35 -14.72 -8.48
N GLU A 125 -5.48 -15.27 -9.70
CA GLU A 125 -5.33 -14.50 -10.94
C GLU A 125 -6.52 -13.55 -11.10
N PRO A 126 -6.30 -12.22 -11.25
CA PRO A 126 -7.38 -11.26 -11.36
C PRO A 126 -8.07 -11.31 -12.71
N THR A 127 -9.39 -11.21 -12.73
CA THR A 127 -10.17 -10.98 -13.96
C THR A 127 -10.41 -9.50 -14.22
N GLU A 128 -10.41 -8.70 -13.14
CA GLU A 128 -10.67 -7.26 -13.18
C GLU A 128 -9.38 -6.44 -13.05
N VAL A 129 -9.38 -5.25 -13.65
CA VAL A 129 -8.22 -4.33 -13.60
C VAL A 129 -8.01 -3.85 -12.17
N ASN A 130 -6.78 -4.06 -11.66
CA ASN A 130 -6.35 -3.61 -10.34
C ASN A 130 -4.82 -3.47 -10.28
N GLU A 131 -4.34 -2.62 -9.39
CA GLU A 131 -2.90 -2.41 -9.16
C GLU A 131 -2.53 -2.65 -7.67
N GLY A 132 -2.98 -3.78 -7.12
CA GLY A 132 -2.55 -4.32 -5.84
C GLY A 132 -2.70 -3.37 -4.65
N GLU A 133 -1.71 -3.38 -3.73
CA GLU A 133 -1.68 -2.51 -2.54
C GLU A 133 -1.58 -1.01 -2.85
N GLY A 134 -1.36 -0.62 -4.12
CA GLY A 134 -1.55 0.75 -4.55
C GLY A 134 -3.00 1.22 -4.39
N ASP A 135 -3.98 0.34 -4.61
CA ASP A 135 -5.40 0.67 -4.60
C ASP A 135 -6.22 -0.10 -3.56
N PHE A 136 -5.62 -1.07 -2.86
CA PHE A 136 -6.25 -1.84 -1.79
C PHE A 136 -5.45 -1.71 -0.50
N LEU A 137 -6.07 -1.20 0.56
CA LEU A 137 -5.43 -1.02 1.86
C LEU A 137 -6.26 -1.67 2.97
N LEU A 138 -5.60 -2.44 3.83
CA LEU A 138 -6.26 -3.10 4.96
C LEU A 138 -6.27 -2.19 6.19
N VAL A 139 -7.45 -1.91 6.74
CA VAL A 139 -7.63 -1.21 8.02
C VAL A 139 -8.43 -2.10 8.95
N GLY A 140 -7.78 -2.66 9.97
CA GLY A 140 -8.39 -3.70 10.79
C GLY A 140 -8.84 -4.90 9.96
N ASP A 141 -10.16 -5.14 9.88
CA ASP A 141 -10.75 -6.23 9.10
C ASP A 141 -11.38 -5.78 7.78
N VAL A 142 -11.27 -4.50 7.45
CA VAL A 142 -11.90 -3.89 6.28
C VAL A 142 -10.86 -3.56 5.23
N ILE A 143 -11.14 -3.87 3.97
CA ILE A 143 -10.32 -3.45 2.84
C ILE A 143 -10.90 -2.14 2.27
N LEU A 144 -10.12 -1.06 2.32
CA LEU A 144 -10.42 0.15 1.57
C LEU A 144 -9.93 -0.06 0.13
N ALA A 145 -10.79 0.17 -0.85
CA ALA A 145 -10.50 -0.06 -2.25
C ALA A 145 -10.82 1.19 -3.07
N ALA A 146 -9.87 1.68 -3.86
CA ALA A 146 -10.08 2.86 -4.69
C ALA A 146 -10.15 2.54 -6.17
N SER A 147 -10.98 3.31 -6.89
CA SER A 147 -11.07 3.33 -8.34
C SER A 147 -10.94 4.76 -8.86
N GLY A 148 -10.77 4.90 -10.19
CA GLY A 148 -10.75 6.21 -10.86
C GLY A 148 -9.65 6.37 -11.89
N PHE A 149 -8.45 5.83 -11.64
CA PHE A 149 -7.32 6.01 -12.55
C PHE A 149 -6.60 4.70 -12.91
N ARG A 150 -6.50 3.76 -11.97
CA ARG A 150 -5.70 2.54 -12.12
C ARG A 150 -6.50 1.27 -11.88
N SER A 151 -7.29 1.21 -10.84
CA SER A 151 -8.17 0.08 -10.58
C SER A 151 -9.62 0.40 -10.92
N ASP A 152 -10.35 -0.61 -11.36
CA ASP A 152 -11.76 -0.50 -11.72
C ASP A 152 -12.66 -1.00 -10.59
N THR A 153 -13.84 -0.40 -10.43
CA THR A 153 -14.81 -0.78 -9.38
C THR A 153 -15.17 -2.29 -9.36
N PRO A 154 -15.25 -3.03 -10.48
CA PRO A 154 -15.49 -4.47 -10.43
C PRO A 154 -14.43 -5.25 -9.64
N SER A 155 -13.18 -4.80 -9.58
CA SER A 155 -12.12 -5.43 -8.79
C SER A 155 -12.40 -5.40 -7.29
N HIS A 156 -13.18 -4.40 -6.80
CA HIS A 156 -13.62 -4.32 -5.40
C HIS A 156 -14.52 -5.50 -5.01
N HIS A 157 -15.38 -5.94 -5.92
CA HIS A 157 -16.21 -7.13 -5.70
C HIS A 157 -15.40 -8.41 -5.82
N GLU A 158 -14.38 -8.42 -6.68
CA GLU A 158 -13.51 -9.58 -6.85
C GLU A 158 -12.67 -9.81 -5.61
N ILE A 159 -11.98 -8.80 -5.09
CA ILE A 159 -11.16 -8.90 -3.87
C ILE A 159 -12.01 -9.24 -2.63
N SER A 160 -13.25 -8.72 -2.54
CA SER A 160 -14.18 -9.09 -1.47
C SER A 160 -14.51 -10.60 -1.46
N ARG A 161 -14.67 -11.21 -2.64
CA ARG A 161 -14.91 -12.65 -2.76
C ARG A 161 -13.66 -13.47 -2.42
N VAL A 162 -12.47 -13.00 -2.83
CA VAL A 162 -11.20 -13.68 -2.56
C VAL A 162 -10.96 -13.80 -1.07
N TYR A 163 -11.13 -12.71 -0.32
CA TYR A 163 -10.79 -12.68 1.11
C TYR A 163 -11.99 -12.87 2.04
N GLY A 164 -13.22 -12.84 1.53
CA GLY A 164 -14.44 -12.92 2.37
C GLY A 164 -14.57 -11.73 3.33
N ARG A 165 -13.96 -10.58 3.01
CA ARG A 165 -13.94 -9.38 3.85
C ARG A 165 -14.83 -8.28 3.31
N GLU A 166 -15.25 -7.37 4.20
CA GLU A 166 -15.90 -6.14 3.81
C GLU A 166 -14.93 -5.30 2.96
N VAL A 167 -15.43 -4.78 1.85
CA VAL A 167 -14.70 -3.83 1.01
C VAL A 167 -15.44 -2.51 0.95
N VAL A 168 -14.76 -1.43 1.28
CA VAL A 168 -15.28 -0.06 1.20
C VAL A 168 -14.74 0.57 -0.08
N SER A 169 -15.64 0.81 -1.03
CA SER A 169 -15.30 1.43 -2.31
C SER A 169 -15.16 2.94 -2.18
N LEU A 170 -14.05 3.46 -2.69
CA LEU A 170 -13.72 4.88 -2.74
C LEU A 170 -13.43 5.30 -4.18
N GLN A 171 -13.74 6.56 -4.51
CA GLN A 171 -13.51 7.14 -5.83
C GLN A 171 -12.46 8.25 -5.75
N LEU A 172 -11.34 8.06 -6.44
CA LEU A 172 -10.33 9.09 -6.63
C LEU A 172 -10.74 10.01 -7.80
N ILE A 173 -10.56 11.32 -7.61
CA ILE A 173 -10.90 12.34 -8.60
C ILE A 173 -9.72 13.26 -8.97
N ASN A 174 -8.63 13.20 -8.22
CA ASN A 174 -7.44 14.03 -8.47
C ASN A 174 -6.34 13.19 -9.14
N PRO A 175 -5.98 13.48 -10.42
CA PRO A 175 -5.00 12.67 -11.15
C PRO A 175 -3.57 12.73 -10.57
N SER A 176 -3.27 13.67 -9.69
CA SER A 176 -1.99 13.69 -8.96
C SER A 176 -1.91 12.62 -7.89
N PHE A 177 -3.06 12.15 -7.41
CA PHE A 177 -3.19 11.08 -6.42
C PHE A 177 -3.96 9.92 -7.05
N TYR A 178 -3.31 9.27 -8.01
CA TYR A 178 -3.90 8.28 -8.91
C TYR A 178 -3.99 6.87 -8.33
N HIS A 179 -3.39 6.63 -7.17
CA HIS A 179 -3.54 5.43 -6.34
C HIS A 179 -4.07 5.81 -4.96
N LEU A 180 -4.71 4.85 -4.29
CA LEU A 180 -5.20 5.03 -2.93
C LEU A 180 -4.05 5.32 -1.96
N ASP A 181 -2.95 4.58 -2.05
CA ASP A 181 -1.76 4.73 -1.21
C ASP A 181 -1.03 6.07 -1.38
N THR A 182 -1.37 6.85 -2.42
CA THR A 182 -0.87 8.23 -2.57
C THR A 182 -1.80 9.27 -1.95
N ALA A 183 -3.05 8.89 -1.65
CA ALA A 183 -4.12 9.74 -1.14
C ALA A 183 -4.52 9.41 0.30
N LEU A 184 -4.16 8.22 0.79
CA LEU A 184 -4.52 7.70 2.11
C LEU A 184 -3.39 6.83 2.65
N ALA A 185 -3.05 7.06 3.92
CA ALA A 185 -2.11 6.23 4.69
C ALA A 185 -2.86 5.48 5.80
N VAL A 186 -2.56 4.21 5.97
CA VAL A 186 -3.00 3.42 7.12
C VAL A 186 -1.92 3.50 8.19
N ILE A 187 -2.28 3.98 9.38
CA ILE A 187 -1.36 4.16 10.50
C ILE A 187 -1.39 2.92 11.41
N ASP A 188 -2.59 2.46 11.74
CA ASP A 188 -2.82 1.23 12.49
C ASP A 188 -4.19 0.61 12.13
N SER A 189 -4.67 -0.34 12.94
CA SER A 189 -5.94 -1.04 12.68
C SER A 189 -7.20 -0.15 12.78
N GLU A 190 -7.09 1.06 13.29
CA GLU A 190 -8.23 1.97 13.54
C GLU A 190 -7.98 3.38 12.99
N THR A 191 -6.72 3.75 12.79
CA THR A 191 -6.28 5.10 12.44
C THR A 191 -5.82 5.17 10.99
N ILE A 192 -6.36 6.13 10.26
CA ILE A 192 -5.92 6.48 8.91
C ILE A 192 -5.57 7.97 8.81
N SER A 193 -4.78 8.31 7.81
CA SER A 193 -4.65 9.69 7.34
C SER A 193 -5.08 9.77 5.88
N TYR A 194 -5.73 10.85 5.46
CA TYR A 194 -6.11 11.03 4.06
C TYR A 194 -6.15 12.49 3.63
N LEU A 195 -5.99 12.71 2.32
CA LEU A 195 -6.13 14.01 1.68
C LEU A 195 -7.55 14.17 1.13
N PRO A 196 -8.39 15.09 1.66
CA PRO A 196 -9.77 15.23 1.21
C PRO A 196 -9.91 15.58 -0.28
N SER A 197 -9.04 16.41 -0.84
CA SER A 197 -9.12 16.84 -2.25
C SER A 197 -8.85 15.73 -3.27
N ALA A 198 -8.40 14.56 -2.82
CA ALA A 198 -8.18 13.40 -3.68
C ALA A 198 -9.48 12.62 -3.99
N PHE A 199 -10.52 12.77 -3.17
CA PHE A 199 -11.73 11.93 -3.19
C PHE A 199 -12.98 12.71 -3.61
N ASP A 200 -13.96 12.01 -4.18
CA ASP A 200 -15.29 12.55 -4.39
C ASP A 200 -16.06 12.71 -3.07
N GLU A 201 -17.14 13.50 -3.08
CA GLU A 201 -17.89 13.81 -1.85
C GLU A 201 -18.56 12.58 -1.22
N ALA A 202 -18.95 11.59 -2.02
CA ALA A 202 -19.55 10.35 -1.51
C ALA A 202 -18.50 9.56 -0.71
N SER A 203 -17.29 9.42 -1.24
CA SER A 203 -16.15 8.77 -0.56
C SER A 203 -15.75 9.55 0.70
N LEU A 204 -15.73 10.88 0.65
CA LEU A 204 -15.44 11.70 1.83
C LEU A 204 -16.48 11.50 2.94
N GLN A 205 -17.76 11.38 2.61
CA GLN A 205 -18.80 11.09 3.59
C GLN A 205 -18.59 9.72 4.25
N VAL A 206 -18.17 8.72 3.49
CA VAL A 206 -17.83 7.38 4.01
C VAL A 206 -16.62 7.46 4.94
N LEU A 207 -15.53 8.11 4.52
CA LEU A 207 -14.32 8.27 5.32
C LEU A 207 -14.59 8.99 6.63
N ARG A 208 -15.28 10.14 6.59
CA ARG A 208 -15.65 10.92 7.80
C ARG A 208 -16.54 10.14 8.77
N THR A 209 -17.41 9.28 8.25
CA THR A 209 -18.33 8.51 9.09
C THR A 209 -17.63 7.32 9.75
N ARG A 210 -16.75 6.62 9.00
CA ARG A 210 -16.05 5.43 9.49
C ARG A 210 -14.84 5.75 10.35
N TYR A 211 -14.14 6.83 10.01
CA TYR A 211 -12.89 7.25 10.65
C TYR A 211 -12.99 8.72 11.11
N PRO A 212 -13.84 9.02 12.11
CA PRO A 212 -14.09 10.40 12.55
C PRO A 212 -12.83 11.07 13.14
N ASP A 213 -11.90 10.28 13.65
CA ASP A 213 -10.64 10.73 14.25
C ASP A 213 -9.46 10.64 13.28
N ALA A 214 -9.73 10.47 11.97
CA ALA A 214 -8.68 10.41 10.95
C ALA A 214 -7.83 11.68 10.93
N ILE A 215 -6.53 11.51 10.71
CA ILE A 215 -5.60 12.62 10.51
C ILE A 215 -5.82 13.20 9.11
N ILE A 216 -6.13 14.47 9.03
CA ILE A 216 -6.35 15.15 7.74
C ILE A 216 -5.02 15.69 7.24
N ALA A 217 -4.51 15.09 6.14
CA ALA A 217 -3.26 15.50 5.53
C ALA A 217 -3.36 16.89 4.89
N THR A 218 -2.25 17.62 4.91
CA THR A 218 -2.13 18.90 4.20
C THR A 218 -1.84 18.68 2.71
N GLU A 219 -2.18 19.68 1.88
CA GLU A 219 -1.82 19.65 0.45
C GLU A 219 -0.29 19.65 0.26
N GLU A 220 0.45 20.31 1.14
CA GLU A 220 1.91 20.37 1.11
C GLU A 220 2.54 18.99 1.35
N ASP A 221 2.09 18.25 2.36
CA ASP A 221 2.60 16.91 2.65
C ASP A 221 2.17 15.90 1.56
N ALA A 222 0.96 16.04 1.04
CA ALA A 222 0.48 15.21 -0.06
C ALA A 222 1.25 15.48 -1.38
N ALA A 223 1.58 16.74 -1.67
CA ALA A 223 2.33 17.12 -2.88
C ALA A 223 3.76 16.54 -2.95
N ILE A 224 4.29 16.04 -1.86
CA ILE A 224 5.57 15.31 -1.81
C ILE A 224 5.36 13.81 -1.59
N LEU A 225 4.14 13.31 -1.81
CA LEU A 225 3.72 11.93 -1.60
C LEU A 225 3.95 11.45 -0.15
N GLY A 226 3.76 12.32 0.84
CA GLY A 226 3.91 12.00 2.26
C GLY A 226 2.95 10.91 2.74
N LEU A 227 1.76 10.81 2.14
CA LEU A 227 0.80 9.74 2.43
C LEU A 227 1.20 8.38 1.86
N ASN A 228 2.10 8.33 0.86
CA ASN A 228 2.66 7.06 0.38
C ASN A 228 3.67 6.53 1.40
N SER A 229 3.16 6.06 2.51
CA SER A 229 3.89 5.64 3.70
C SER A 229 3.60 4.18 4.04
N PHE A 230 4.47 3.58 4.84
CA PHE A 230 4.27 2.22 5.35
C PHE A 230 4.23 2.23 6.87
N SER A 231 3.27 1.53 7.47
CA SER A 231 3.15 1.38 8.91
C SER A 231 3.00 -0.09 9.33
N ASP A 232 3.62 -0.46 10.43
CA ASP A 232 3.42 -1.74 11.12
C ASP A 232 2.51 -1.60 12.37
N GLY A 233 1.84 -0.45 12.49
CA GLY A 233 1.02 -0.08 13.65
C GLY A 233 1.84 0.41 14.84
N HIS A 234 3.16 0.57 14.68
CA HIS A 234 4.07 1.07 15.70
C HIS A 234 5.14 2.02 15.14
N ASN A 235 5.67 1.68 13.99
CA ASN A 235 6.60 2.52 13.25
C ASN A 235 5.92 2.96 11.96
N VAL A 236 6.09 4.23 11.60
CA VAL A 236 5.65 4.76 10.31
C VAL A 236 6.87 5.20 9.51
N VAL A 237 7.04 4.62 8.33
CA VAL A 237 8.10 4.99 7.38
C VAL A 237 7.49 5.91 6.35
N ILE A 238 7.94 7.16 6.33
CA ILE A 238 7.39 8.24 5.50
C ILE A 238 8.49 9.02 4.78
N ALA A 239 8.10 9.81 3.78
CA ALA A 239 9.01 10.71 3.10
C ALA A 239 9.61 11.74 4.08
N GLU A 240 10.94 11.93 4.06
CA GLU A 240 11.69 12.83 4.95
C GLU A 240 11.14 14.26 5.00
N LYS A 241 10.55 14.73 3.91
CA LYS A 241 10.02 16.10 3.78
C LYS A 241 8.59 16.27 4.28
N ALA A 242 7.88 15.19 4.61
CA ALA A 242 6.50 15.22 5.13
C ALA A 242 6.51 15.61 6.63
N VAL A 243 6.98 16.81 6.94
CA VAL A 243 7.27 17.25 8.31
C VAL A 243 6.00 17.48 9.12
N THR A 244 4.97 18.07 8.51
CA THR A 244 3.68 18.31 9.19
C THR A 244 3.03 16.97 9.50
N PHE A 245 2.93 16.09 8.52
CA PHE A 245 2.37 14.76 8.71
C PHE A 245 3.13 13.97 9.79
N ALA A 246 4.47 14.01 9.80
CA ALA A 246 5.28 13.35 10.83
C ALA A 246 5.06 13.90 12.25
N THR A 247 4.55 15.14 12.37
CA THR A 247 4.24 15.77 13.67
C THR A 247 2.85 15.37 14.18
N ASP A 248 1.95 15.07 13.26
CA ASP A 248 0.54 14.72 13.54
C ASP A 248 0.37 13.21 13.84
N LEU A 249 1.40 12.38 13.54
CA LEU A 249 1.50 10.95 13.87
C LEU A 249 1.91 10.74 15.34
#